data_cc53ad833ace7f02e18671c6a1f9003a
#
_entry.id   cc53ad833ace7f02e18671c6a1f9003a
#
_cell.length_a   1.000
_cell.length_b   1.000
_cell.length_c   1.000
_cell.angle_alpha   90.00
_cell.angle_beta   90.00
_cell.angle_gamma   90.00
#
_symmetry.space_group_name_H-M   'P 1'
#
loop_
_entity.id
_entity.type
_entity.pdbx_description
1 polymer ?
#
loop_
_entity_poly.entity_id
_entity_poly.type
_entity_poly.pdbx_seq_one_letter_code
_entity_poly.pdbx_strand_id
1 'polypeptide(L)'
;LILEIQLFLKKFHDKNMRVVMTSNYFEILRGGINTTFQDKGRENLYHIGIPFSGVMDNRNFLLANKLVGNHLTAPVIEFAYQGPHLRYTGDQLNFVITGDVIFKIKKKDYEIDGDCYHSYHLENGDEINIISTNKSVYGYFAIGSEIDLKFQWNSCSINTKANIGSNNGKKLENGQKINLL
;
A
#
# COMPACT_ATOMS: atom_id res chain seq x y z
N LEU A 1 -50.49 8.21 -10.52
CA LEU A 1 -49.64 7.26 -9.80
C LEU A 1 -48.74 6.43 -10.74
N ILE A 2 -49.32 5.76 -11.77
CA ILE A 2 -48.52 4.94 -12.71
C ILE A 2 -47.61 5.82 -13.58
N LEU A 3 -48.08 6.99 -14.03
CA LEU A 3 -47.28 7.95 -14.79
C LEU A 3 -46.16 8.56 -13.98
N GLU A 4 -46.38 8.82 -12.71
CA GLU A 4 -45.36 9.35 -11.79
C GLU A 4 -44.27 8.31 -11.49
N ILE A 5 -44.63 7.05 -11.33
CA ILE A 5 -43.68 5.94 -11.17
C ILE A 5 -42.84 5.75 -12.44
N GLN A 6 -43.45 5.86 -13.62
CA GLN A 6 -42.71 5.78 -14.88
C GLN A 6 -41.78 6.98 -15.09
N LEU A 7 -42.19 8.21 -14.71
CA LEU A 7 -41.31 9.38 -14.72
C LEU A 7 -40.14 9.26 -13.71
N PHE A 8 -40.41 8.69 -12.53
CA PHE A 8 -39.44 8.44 -11.53
C PHE A 8 -38.41 7.40 -11.99
N LEU A 9 -38.85 6.29 -12.55
CA LEU A 9 -37.99 5.25 -13.12
C LEU A 9 -37.20 5.76 -14.34
N LYS A 10 -37.79 6.62 -15.17
CA LYS A 10 -37.09 7.26 -16.28
C LYS A 10 -36.01 8.24 -15.81
N LYS A 11 -36.25 9.01 -14.74
CA LYS A 11 -35.22 9.83 -14.06
C LYS A 11 -34.11 9.01 -13.43
N PHE A 12 -34.36 7.80 -12.99
CA PHE A 12 -33.35 6.85 -12.52
C PHE A 12 -32.57 6.23 -13.67
N HIS A 13 -33.19 6.04 -14.83
CA HIS A 13 -32.53 5.47 -16.01
C HIS A 13 -31.66 6.49 -16.75
N ASP A 14 -32.06 7.78 -16.77
CA ASP A 14 -31.30 8.87 -17.38
C ASP A 14 -30.15 9.39 -16.51
N LYS A 15 -30.11 9.06 -15.21
CA LYS A 15 -28.90 9.09 -14.41
C LYS A 15 -28.10 7.80 -14.66
N ASN A 16 -27.67 7.57 -15.88
CA ASN A 16 -26.47 6.82 -16.17
C ASN A 16 -25.29 7.58 -15.51
N MET A 17 -25.28 7.56 -14.19
CA MET A 17 -24.06 7.70 -13.46
C MET A 17 -23.24 6.48 -13.90
N ARG A 18 -22.41 6.63 -14.94
CA ARG A 18 -21.23 5.79 -15.08
C ARG A 18 -20.56 5.87 -13.72
N VAL A 19 -20.75 4.83 -12.93
CA VAL A 19 -19.80 4.52 -11.87
C VAL A 19 -18.54 4.25 -12.66
N VAL A 20 -17.77 5.33 -12.87
CA VAL A 20 -16.36 5.17 -13.24
C VAL A 20 -15.81 4.47 -12.02
N MET A 21 -15.67 3.16 -12.12
CA MET A 21 -14.86 2.41 -11.15
C MET A 21 -13.48 3.01 -11.29
N THR A 22 -13.20 4.04 -10.50
CA THR A 22 -11.86 4.59 -10.37
C THR A 22 -11.04 3.47 -9.75
N SER A 23 -10.20 2.85 -10.55
CA SER A 23 -9.27 1.85 -10.03
C SER A 23 -8.30 2.58 -9.13
N ASN A 24 -8.38 2.35 -7.82
CA ASN A 24 -7.46 2.91 -6.85
C ASN A 24 -6.10 2.20 -6.99
N TYR A 25 -5.04 2.95 -7.19
CA TYR A 25 -3.70 2.37 -7.33
C TYR A 25 -2.61 3.38 -6.97
N PHE A 26 -1.43 2.85 -6.66
CA PHE A 26 -0.19 3.61 -6.65
C PHE A 26 0.64 3.30 -7.90
N GLU A 27 1.17 4.35 -8.52
CA GLU A 27 2.23 4.25 -9.51
C GLU A 27 3.59 4.41 -8.83
N ILE A 28 4.52 3.50 -9.11
CA ILE A 28 5.87 3.56 -8.55
C ILE A 28 6.75 4.43 -9.43
N LEU A 29 7.01 5.66 -9.01
CA LEU A 29 7.91 6.60 -9.70
C LEU A 29 9.38 6.24 -9.46
N ARG A 30 9.69 5.73 -8.24
CA ARG A 30 10.98 5.16 -7.85
C ARG A 30 10.74 4.02 -6.86
N GLY A 31 11.32 2.85 -7.14
CA GLY A 31 11.12 1.65 -6.31
C GLY A 31 11.92 1.63 -5.00
N GLY A 32 12.94 2.48 -4.86
CA GLY A 32 13.83 2.42 -3.72
C GLY A 32 14.87 1.29 -3.82
N ILE A 33 15.62 1.07 -2.73
CA ILE A 33 16.72 0.08 -2.74
C ILE A 33 16.17 -1.34 -2.57
N ASN A 34 15.35 -1.56 -1.54
CA ASN A 34 14.74 -2.86 -1.24
C ASN A 34 13.32 -2.64 -0.73
N THR A 35 12.38 -2.49 -1.64
CA THR A 35 10.97 -2.25 -1.34
C THR A 35 10.17 -3.48 -1.72
N THR A 36 9.47 -4.06 -0.75
CA THR A 36 8.76 -5.34 -0.89
C THR A 36 7.44 -5.31 -0.13
N PHE A 37 6.48 -6.13 -0.58
CA PHE A 37 5.30 -6.44 0.24
C PHE A 37 5.69 -7.43 1.32
N GLN A 38 5.30 -7.14 2.55
CA GLN A 38 5.54 -8.00 3.68
C GLN A 38 4.29 -8.13 4.57
N ASP A 39 4.12 -9.31 5.13
CA ASP A 39 3.19 -9.62 6.20
C ASP A 39 3.92 -10.33 7.35
N LYS A 40 3.23 -11.09 8.18
CA LYS A 40 3.88 -11.85 9.27
C LYS A 40 4.78 -13.00 8.80
N GLY A 41 4.79 -13.33 7.51
CA GLY A 41 5.58 -14.43 6.93
C GLY A 41 4.86 -15.78 6.92
N ARG A 42 5.62 -16.82 6.52
CA ARG A 42 5.17 -18.21 6.33
C ARG A 42 5.60 -19.08 7.48
N GLU A 43 4.69 -19.82 8.05
CA GLU A 43 4.98 -20.72 9.16
C GLU A 43 5.04 -22.20 8.70
N ASN A 44 5.79 -23.00 9.43
CA ASN A 44 5.83 -24.46 9.32
C ASN A 44 6.30 -25.02 7.96
N LEU A 45 7.11 -24.32 7.20
CA LEU A 45 7.58 -24.73 5.87
C LEU A 45 9.09 -24.98 5.77
N TYR A 46 9.85 -24.82 6.86
CA TYR A 46 11.29 -25.03 6.86
C TYR A 46 11.70 -26.44 6.46
N HIS A 47 10.90 -27.44 6.82
CA HIS A 47 11.17 -28.84 6.51
C HIS A 47 11.19 -29.17 5.01
N ILE A 48 10.60 -28.30 4.19
CA ILE A 48 10.63 -28.38 2.72
C ILE A 48 11.50 -27.31 2.08
N GLY A 49 12.30 -26.60 2.88
CA GLY A 49 13.26 -25.59 2.39
C GLY A 49 12.66 -24.22 2.06
N ILE A 50 11.42 -23.95 2.44
CA ILE A 50 10.78 -22.65 2.19
C ILE A 50 11.09 -21.70 3.35
N PRO A 51 11.68 -20.51 3.08
CA PRO A 51 12.02 -19.56 4.12
C PRO A 51 10.79 -18.91 4.74
N PHE A 52 10.87 -18.59 6.03
CA PHE A 52 9.81 -17.88 6.76
C PHE A 52 9.42 -16.56 6.09
N SER A 53 10.43 -15.74 5.68
CA SER A 53 10.21 -14.38 5.18
C SER A 53 9.48 -13.50 6.20
N GLY A 54 8.70 -12.51 5.75
CA GLY A 54 7.96 -11.61 6.64
C GLY A 54 8.76 -10.38 7.04
N VAL A 55 8.10 -9.53 7.79
CA VAL A 55 8.64 -8.24 8.24
C VAL A 55 9.88 -8.39 9.11
N MET A 56 10.81 -7.44 8.97
CA MET A 56 12.05 -7.42 9.77
C MET A 56 11.84 -6.80 11.16
N ASP A 57 10.93 -5.83 11.28
CA ASP A 57 10.56 -5.19 12.56
C ASP A 57 9.07 -5.35 12.81
N ASN A 58 8.75 -6.39 13.57
CA ASN A 58 7.35 -6.72 13.90
C ASN A 58 6.65 -5.60 14.68
N ARG A 59 7.36 -4.83 15.53
CA ARG A 59 6.75 -3.74 16.30
C ARG A 59 6.25 -2.63 15.38
N ASN A 60 7.10 -2.15 14.47
CA ASN A 60 6.75 -1.09 13.55
C ASN A 60 5.68 -1.53 12.54
N PHE A 61 5.71 -2.77 12.09
CA PHE A 61 4.67 -3.38 11.27
C PHE A 61 3.29 -3.36 11.94
N LEU A 62 3.19 -3.85 13.18
CA LEU A 62 1.93 -3.87 13.93
C LEU A 62 1.41 -2.46 14.22
N LEU A 63 2.32 -1.52 14.56
CA LEU A 63 1.96 -0.11 14.79
C LEU A 63 1.44 0.56 13.52
N ALA A 64 2.06 0.34 12.38
CA ALA A 64 1.62 0.88 11.09
C ALA A 64 0.18 0.48 10.79
N ASN A 65 -0.12 -0.80 10.88
CA ASN A 65 -1.46 -1.33 10.65
C ASN A 65 -2.48 -0.81 11.68
N LYS A 66 -2.11 -0.78 12.96
CA LYS A 66 -2.99 -0.28 14.02
C LYS A 66 -3.36 1.19 13.81
N LEU A 67 -2.38 2.02 13.46
CA LEU A 67 -2.56 3.48 13.31
C LEU A 67 -3.41 3.83 12.08
N VAL A 68 -3.34 3.03 11.01
CA VAL A 68 -4.15 3.23 9.81
C VAL A 68 -5.54 2.56 9.90
N GLY A 69 -5.77 1.76 10.95
CA GLY A 69 -7.05 1.10 11.21
C GLY A 69 -7.23 -0.28 10.55
N ASN A 70 -6.14 -0.90 10.09
CA ASN A 70 -6.16 -2.23 9.47
C ASN A 70 -6.17 -3.36 10.50
N HIS A 71 -6.44 -4.58 10.02
CA HIS A 71 -6.07 -5.78 10.77
C HIS A 71 -4.57 -5.77 11.04
N LEU A 72 -4.14 -6.16 12.26
CA LEU A 72 -2.75 -6.02 12.71
C LEU A 72 -1.73 -6.73 11.83
N THR A 73 -2.13 -7.78 11.14
CA THR A 73 -1.26 -8.56 10.25
C THR A 73 -1.53 -8.32 8.76
N ALA A 74 -2.25 -7.26 8.41
CA ALA A 74 -2.47 -6.88 7.02
C ALA A 74 -1.13 -6.61 6.31
N PRO A 75 -1.01 -6.92 5.01
CA PRO A 75 0.17 -6.62 4.23
C PRO A 75 0.55 -5.14 4.27
N VAL A 76 1.85 -4.87 4.30
CA VAL A 76 2.43 -3.53 4.23
C VAL A 76 3.53 -3.48 3.18
N ILE A 77 3.95 -2.29 2.80
CA ILE A 77 5.20 -2.09 2.05
C ILE A 77 6.32 -1.87 3.06
N GLU A 78 7.27 -2.80 3.09
CA GLU A 78 8.54 -2.69 3.82
C GLU A 78 9.62 -2.19 2.87
N PHE A 79 10.46 -1.27 3.35
CA PHE A 79 11.60 -0.75 2.59
C PHE A 79 12.81 -0.61 3.49
N ALA A 80 14.01 -0.66 2.86
CA ALA A 80 15.29 -0.50 3.58
C ALA A 80 16.06 0.68 3.00
N TYR A 81 16.65 1.50 3.86
CA TYR A 81 17.47 2.68 3.59
C TYR A 81 16.75 3.77 2.78
N GLN A 82 16.52 3.57 1.49
CA GLN A 82 15.75 4.46 0.63
C GLN A 82 14.44 3.77 0.23
N GLY A 83 13.32 4.39 0.57
CA GLY A 83 12.01 3.87 0.23
C GLY A 83 11.50 4.29 -1.15
N PRO A 84 10.28 3.92 -1.49
CA PRO A 84 9.68 4.23 -2.78
C PRO A 84 9.27 5.70 -2.88
N HIS A 85 9.15 6.19 -4.12
CA HIS A 85 8.41 7.39 -4.48
C HIS A 85 7.17 6.95 -5.23
N LEU A 86 6.01 7.25 -4.69
CA LEU A 86 4.71 6.75 -5.14
C LEU A 86 3.81 7.91 -5.53
N ARG A 87 3.04 7.76 -6.61
CA ARG A 87 1.91 8.64 -6.95
C ARG A 87 0.61 7.88 -6.75
N TYR A 88 -0.31 8.48 -6.04
CA TYR A 88 -1.63 7.90 -5.80
C TYR A 88 -2.64 8.33 -6.87
N THR A 89 -3.49 7.41 -7.28
CA THR A 89 -4.67 7.66 -8.12
C THR A 89 -5.84 6.95 -7.46
N GLY A 90 -6.91 7.68 -7.17
CA GLY A 90 -8.12 7.12 -6.58
C GLY A 90 -8.85 8.08 -5.66
N ASP A 91 -9.79 7.51 -4.88
CA ASP A 91 -10.54 8.21 -3.85
C ASP A 91 -9.67 8.50 -2.62
N GLN A 92 -10.19 9.29 -1.67
CA GLN A 92 -9.45 9.61 -0.45
C GLN A 92 -9.00 8.35 0.30
N LEU A 93 -7.71 8.27 0.62
CA LEU A 93 -7.07 7.13 1.25
C LEU A 93 -6.18 7.54 2.42
N ASN A 94 -6.30 6.84 3.55
CA ASN A 94 -5.41 7.05 4.69
C ASN A 94 -4.13 6.24 4.55
N PHE A 95 -3.02 6.76 5.07
CA PHE A 95 -1.77 6.04 5.20
C PHE A 95 -1.00 6.43 6.45
N VAL A 96 -0.08 5.56 6.84
CA VAL A 96 0.86 5.75 7.94
C VAL A 96 2.23 5.24 7.53
N ILE A 97 3.27 5.97 7.92
CA ILE A 97 4.66 5.50 7.85
C ILE A 97 5.18 5.31 9.27
N THR A 98 5.80 4.16 9.53
CA THR A 98 6.47 3.85 10.81
C THR A 98 7.93 3.49 10.59
N GLY A 99 8.71 3.64 11.65
CA GLY A 99 10.18 3.61 11.63
C GLY A 99 10.74 5.00 11.86
N ASP A 100 12.05 5.16 11.74
CA ASP A 100 12.73 6.47 11.75
C ASP A 100 13.02 6.86 10.30
N VAL A 101 12.05 7.51 9.65
CA VAL A 101 12.00 7.71 8.19
C VAL A 101 11.82 9.19 7.86
N ILE A 102 12.56 9.66 6.89
CA ILE A 102 12.42 11.00 6.30
C ILE A 102 11.62 10.86 5.01
N PHE A 103 10.47 11.51 4.95
CA PHE A 103 9.60 11.49 3.78
C PHE A 103 8.85 12.80 3.58
N LYS A 104 8.40 13.02 2.37
CA LYS A 104 7.61 14.19 1.96
C LYS A 104 6.33 13.76 1.30
N ILE A 105 5.30 14.56 1.52
CA ILE A 105 3.99 14.42 0.90
C ILE A 105 3.81 15.63 -0.02
N LYS A 106 3.73 15.38 -1.32
CA LYS A 106 3.48 16.41 -2.32
C LYS A 106 2.00 16.40 -2.68
N LYS A 107 1.35 17.49 -2.38
CA LYS A 107 -0.01 17.82 -2.78
C LYS A 107 0.03 18.62 -4.08
N LYS A 108 -1.13 18.89 -4.66
CA LYS A 108 -1.24 19.64 -5.92
C LYS A 108 -0.47 20.98 -5.90
N ASP A 109 -0.59 21.74 -4.80
CA ASP A 109 -0.12 23.12 -4.72
C ASP A 109 1.00 23.32 -3.68
N TYR A 110 1.32 22.32 -2.87
CA TYR A 110 2.32 22.40 -1.80
C TYR A 110 2.93 21.03 -1.48
N GLU A 111 4.06 21.09 -0.78
CA GLU A 111 4.76 19.92 -0.24
C GLU A 111 4.95 20.10 1.28
N ILE A 112 4.80 19.02 2.03
CA ILE A 112 5.02 19.00 3.46
C ILE A 112 6.00 17.88 3.84
N ASP A 113 6.79 18.11 4.87
CA ASP A 113 7.54 17.05 5.53
C ASP A 113 6.58 16.20 6.36
N GLY A 114 6.71 14.88 6.28
CA GLY A 114 5.85 13.97 7.00
C GLY A 114 6.48 13.49 8.32
N ASP A 115 5.64 13.30 9.32
CA ASP A 115 5.99 12.74 10.61
C ASP A 115 5.65 11.25 10.68
N CYS A 116 6.61 10.43 11.12
CA CYS A 116 6.35 9.01 11.35
C CYS A 116 5.30 8.81 12.44
N TYR A 117 4.59 7.68 12.38
CA TYR A 117 3.50 7.31 13.33
C TYR A 117 2.31 8.27 13.32
N HIS A 118 2.18 9.11 12.30
CA HIS A 118 1.06 9.99 12.07
C HIS A 118 0.21 9.51 10.89
N SER A 119 -1.12 9.63 11.01
CA SER A 119 -2.03 9.27 9.90
C SER A 119 -2.26 10.48 9.00
N TYR A 120 -2.06 10.30 7.71
CA TYR A 120 -2.28 11.29 6.67
C TYR A 120 -3.32 10.81 5.66
N HIS A 121 -3.89 11.76 4.93
CA HIS A 121 -4.81 11.49 3.82
C HIS A 121 -4.14 11.76 2.49
N LEU A 122 -4.38 10.87 1.52
CA LEU A 122 -4.06 11.05 0.12
C LEU A 122 -5.31 11.35 -0.68
N GLU A 123 -5.14 12.17 -1.68
CA GLU A 123 -6.10 12.47 -2.72
C GLU A 123 -5.51 12.13 -4.09
N ASN A 124 -6.37 12.11 -5.10
CA ASN A 124 -5.94 11.79 -6.46
C ASN A 124 -4.83 12.72 -6.96
N GLY A 125 -3.71 12.14 -7.37
CA GLY A 125 -2.53 12.85 -7.87
C GLY A 125 -1.48 13.18 -6.81
N ASP A 126 -1.76 12.95 -5.53
CA ASP A 126 -0.76 13.14 -4.47
C ASP A 126 0.43 12.20 -4.62
N GLU A 127 1.59 12.66 -4.20
CA GLU A 127 2.81 11.86 -4.20
C GLU A 127 3.37 11.71 -2.78
N ILE A 128 3.93 10.53 -2.51
CA ILE A 128 4.68 10.24 -1.28
C ILE A 128 6.10 9.92 -1.70
N ASN A 129 7.05 10.73 -1.27
CA ASN A 129 8.46 10.52 -1.54
C ASN A 129 9.18 10.09 -0.25
N ILE A 130 9.48 8.79 -0.11
CA ILE A 130 10.23 8.26 1.01
C ILE A 130 11.71 8.36 0.69
N ILE A 131 12.37 9.34 1.31
CA ILE A 131 13.72 9.77 0.96
C ILE A 131 14.75 8.78 1.53
N SER A 132 14.68 8.54 2.84
CA SER A 132 15.60 7.64 3.52
C SER A 132 15.08 7.22 4.88
N THR A 133 15.62 6.12 5.41
CA THR A 133 15.62 5.87 6.85
C THR A 133 16.79 6.65 7.48
N ASN A 134 16.66 6.95 8.78
CA ASN A 134 17.69 7.66 9.53
C ASN A 134 18.48 6.68 10.44
N LYS A 135 18.02 6.41 11.67
CA LYS A 135 18.70 5.48 12.60
C LYS A 135 18.28 4.03 12.38
N SER A 136 17.07 3.79 11.88
CA SER A 136 16.61 2.45 11.54
C SER A 136 17.05 2.04 10.14
N VAL A 137 17.15 0.74 9.89
CA VAL A 137 17.39 0.21 8.55
C VAL A 137 16.07 0.11 7.78
N TYR A 138 15.00 -0.30 8.46
CA TYR A 138 13.70 -0.57 7.86
C TYR A 138 12.66 0.47 8.22
N GLY A 139 11.76 0.72 7.26
CA GLY A 139 10.55 1.49 7.46
C GLY A 139 9.35 0.78 6.82
N TYR A 140 8.16 1.16 7.25
CA TYR A 140 6.91 0.53 6.85
C TYR A 140 5.92 1.58 6.37
N PHE A 141 5.29 1.31 5.25
CA PHE A 141 4.22 2.11 4.69
C PHE A 141 2.95 1.26 4.67
N ALA A 142 1.99 1.62 5.52
CA ALA A 142 0.66 1.01 5.60
C ALA A 142 -0.39 1.96 5.02
N ILE A 143 -1.36 1.39 4.32
CA ILE A 143 -2.48 2.11 3.70
C ILE A 143 -3.81 1.58 4.22
N GLY A 144 -4.80 2.44 4.35
CA GLY A 144 -6.15 2.11 4.84
C GLY A 144 -7.04 1.48 3.77
N SER A 145 -6.49 0.55 2.99
CA SER A 145 -7.17 -0.24 1.96
C SER A 145 -6.45 -1.56 1.78
N GLU A 146 -7.15 -2.55 1.27
CA GLU A 146 -6.53 -3.81 0.88
C GLU A 146 -5.74 -3.63 -0.41
N ILE A 147 -4.54 -4.24 -0.47
CA ILE A 147 -3.71 -4.29 -1.66
C ILE A 147 -4.04 -5.56 -2.43
N ASP A 148 -4.24 -5.48 -3.75
CA ASP A 148 -4.44 -6.64 -4.62
C ASP A 148 -3.15 -7.46 -4.74
N LEU A 149 -2.98 -8.45 -3.87
CA LEU A 149 -1.77 -9.26 -3.74
C LEU A 149 -2.02 -10.74 -3.96
N LYS A 150 -1.06 -11.41 -4.58
CA LYS A 150 -1.04 -12.87 -4.65
C LYS A 150 -0.39 -13.45 -3.40
N PHE A 151 -1.05 -14.42 -2.79
CA PHE A 151 -0.53 -15.15 -1.63
C PHE A 151 0.05 -16.50 -2.07
N GLN A 152 1.19 -16.87 -1.48
CA GLN A 152 1.80 -18.18 -1.60
C GLN A 152 2.01 -18.75 -0.20
N TRP A 153 1.45 -19.93 0.07
CA TRP A 153 1.45 -20.55 1.42
C TRP A 153 0.98 -19.58 2.51
N ASN A 154 -0.19 -18.97 2.29
CA ASN A 154 -0.86 -18.03 3.19
C ASN A 154 -0.07 -16.76 3.54
N SER A 155 0.90 -16.37 2.73
CA SER A 155 1.66 -15.14 2.91
C SER A 155 1.94 -14.43 1.57
N CYS A 156 1.86 -13.11 1.58
CA CYS A 156 2.27 -12.27 0.46
C CYS A 156 3.75 -11.90 0.51
N SER A 157 4.42 -12.16 1.64
CA SER A 157 5.80 -11.72 1.88
C SER A 157 6.75 -12.12 0.77
N ILE A 158 7.46 -11.13 0.26
CA ILE A 158 8.42 -11.30 -0.82
C ILE A 158 9.77 -11.75 -0.25
N ASN A 159 10.33 -12.80 -0.83
CA ASN A 159 11.72 -13.19 -0.64
C ASN A 159 12.42 -13.17 -2.00
N THR A 160 13.21 -12.14 -2.23
CA THR A 160 13.85 -11.92 -3.53
C THR A 160 14.95 -12.93 -3.87
N LYS A 161 15.54 -13.59 -2.86
CA LYS A 161 16.57 -14.63 -3.07
C LYS A 161 15.94 -15.95 -3.51
N ALA A 162 14.76 -16.26 -2.94
CA ALA A 162 14.04 -17.50 -3.27
C ALA A 162 13.02 -17.32 -4.40
N ASN A 163 12.78 -16.11 -4.88
CA ASN A 163 11.72 -15.74 -5.84
C ASN A 163 10.32 -16.19 -5.36
N ILE A 164 10.01 -15.95 -4.09
CA ILE A 164 8.76 -16.37 -3.45
C ILE A 164 7.97 -15.13 -3.02
N GLY A 165 6.65 -15.22 -3.06
CA GLY A 165 5.71 -14.21 -2.59
C GLY A 165 5.06 -13.42 -3.71
N SER A 166 4.37 -12.34 -3.33
CA SER A 166 3.75 -11.43 -4.28
C SER A 166 4.76 -10.84 -5.26
N ASN A 167 4.27 -10.16 -6.29
CA ASN A 167 5.11 -9.55 -7.33
C ASN A 167 6.12 -10.54 -7.96
N ASN A 168 5.73 -11.82 -8.06
CA ASN A 168 6.61 -12.90 -8.56
C ASN A 168 7.93 -13.03 -7.79
N GLY A 169 7.91 -12.75 -6.48
CA GLY A 169 9.10 -12.79 -5.63
C GLY A 169 10.10 -11.65 -5.86
N LYS A 170 9.74 -10.62 -6.61
CA LYS A 170 10.62 -9.49 -6.94
C LYS A 170 10.27 -8.26 -6.09
N LYS A 171 11.29 -7.46 -5.79
CA LYS A 171 11.08 -6.12 -5.22
C LYS A 171 10.25 -5.24 -6.15
N LEU A 172 9.68 -4.18 -5.63
CA LEU A 172 8.95 -3.18 -6.40
C LEU A 172 9.90 -2.35 -7.27
N GLU A 173 9.51 -2.13 -8.51
CA GLU A 173 10.33 -1.47 -9.53
C GLU A 173 9.60 -0.25 -10.12
N ASN A 174 10.38 0.66 -10.72
CA ASN A 174 9.85 1.86 -11.36
C ASN A 174 8.83 1.51 -12.45
N GLY A 175 7.77 2.29 -12.56
CA GLY A 175 6.72 2.14 -13.56
C GLY A 175 5.68 1.05 -13.24
N GLN A 176 5.85 0.28 -12.18
CA GLN A 176 4.83 -0.67 -11.74
C GLN A 176 3.63 0.04 -11.10
N LYS A 177 2.47 -0.62 -11.17
CA LYS A 177 1.26 -0.22 -10.44
C LYS A 177 0.98 -1.19 -9.30
N ILE A 178 0.57 -0.64 -8.17
CA ILE A 178 0.07 -1.37 -7.01
C ILE A 178 -1.43 -1.11 -6.97
N ASN A 179 -2.23 -2.10 -7.37
CA ASN A 179 -3.68 -1.99 -7.37
C ASN A 179 -4.23 -2.18 -5.95
N LEU A 180 -5.29 -1.45 -5.64
CA LEU A 180 -6.05 -1.55 -4.39
C LEU A 180 -7.43 -2.14 -4.65
N LEU A 181 -8.00 -2.83 -3.66
CA LEU A 181 -9.33 -3.43 -3.68
C LEU A 181 -10.38 -2.51 -3.07
#